data_fcba48cda7b65ae609464200b9a64e46
#
_entry.id   fcba48cda7b65ae609464200b9a64e46
#
_cell.length_a   1.000
_cell.length_b   1.000
_cell.length_c   1.000
_cell.angle_alpha   90.00
_cell.angle_beta   90.00
_cell.angle_gamma   90.00
#
_symmetry.space_group_name_H-M   'P 1'
#
loop_
_entity.id
_entity.type
_entity.pdbx_description
1 polymer ?
#
loop_
_entity_poly.entity_id
_entity_poly.type
_entity_poly.pdbx_seq_one_letter_code
_entity_poly.pdbx_strand_id
1 'polypeptide(L)'
;MHYQIGPLHFSASVAMTVLGVAALIIVAWLCIIAFRRSLRPVRTGLLECLRFLCALIVVGLLWQPEWHTEVEPSRQPEIVILRDGSASMTTSDAKLPQPFDPREGIVSRAELADQILESEFWKPLEAEGQNKILLEEFSLPPAAEDPALLTVRGTDINAALMSALDTHPDLRAGILLSDGDWNEGDPPVTAAQMF
;
A
#
# COMPACT_ATOMS: atom_id res chain seq x y z
N MET A 1 -1.73 21.55 10.64
CA MET A 1 -2.63 21.05 11.69
C MET A 1 -3.75 20.31 10.99
N HIS A 2 -3.88 19.01 11.22
CA HIS A 2 -5.01 18.24 10.72
C HIS A 2 -6.05 18.21 11.83
N TYR A 3 -7.23 18.76 11.55
CA TYR A 3 -8.37 18.65 12.46
C TYR A 3 -9.25 17.50 11.99
N GLN A 4 -9.49 16.54 12.87
CA GLN A 4 -10.33 15.39 12.62
C GLN A 4 -11.64 15.55 13.39
N ILE A 5 -12.76 15.58 12.66
CA ILE A 5 -14.10 15.57 13.27
C ILE A 5 -14.81 14.33 12.69
N GLY A 6 -14.63 13.17 13.34
CA GLY A 6 -15.14 11.90 12.85
C GLY A 6 -14.49 11.51 11.51
N PRO A 7 -15.24 11.05 10.49
CA PRO A 7 -14.70 10.64 9.20
C PRO A 7 -14.28 11.81 8.29
N LEU A 8 -14.45 13.07 8.74
CA LEU A 8 -14.11 14.26 7.96
C LEU A 8 -12.72 14.77 8.34
N HIS A 9 -11.82 14.72 7.37
CA HIS A 9 -10.50 15.33 7.42
C HIS A 9 -10.50 16.68 6.70
N PHE A 10 -9.87 17.69 7.32
CA PHE A 10 -9.66 19.00 6.70
C PHE A 10 -8.18 19.16 6.39
N SER A 11 -7.83 19.28 5.12
CA SER A 11 -6.44 19.41 4.66
C SER A 11 -5.98 20.88 4.57
N ALA A 12 -6.78 21.82 5.05
CA ALA A 12 -6.48 23.25 5.00
C ALA A 12 -5.22 23.62 5.81
N SER A 13 -4.35 24.43 5.24
CA SER A 13 -3.22 25.02 5.97
C SER A 13 -3.72 26.01 7.03
N VAL A 14 -2.91 26.23 8.08
CA VAL A 14 -3.24 27.20 9.14
C VAL A 14 -3.52 28.59 8.57
N ALA A 15 -2.76 29.01 7.57
CA ALA A 15 -2.95 30.29 6.89
C ALA A 15 -4.33 30.39 6.19
N MET A 16 -4.75 29.33 5.49
CA MET A 16 -6.06 29.25 4.85
C MET A 16 -7.20 29.29 5.88
N THR A 17 -7.02 28.61 7.00
CA THR A 17 -8.02 28.60 8.08
C THR A 17 -8.20 30.00 8.68
N VAL A 18 -7.09 30.67 9.01
CA VAL A 18 -7.12 32.05 9.55
C VAL A 18 -7.74 33.01 8.56
N LEU A 19 -7.39 32.91 7.27
CA LEU A 19 -7.93 33.78 6.23
C LEU A 19 -9.43 33.53 6.01
N GLY A 20 -9.91 32.31 6.04
CA GLY A 20 -11.31 31.94 5.94
C GLY A 20 -12.13 32.48 7.11
N VAL A 21 -11.64 32.34 8.35
CA VAL A 21 -12.28 32.87 9.54
C VAL A 21 -12.34 34.42 9.49
N ALA A 22 -11.24 35.06 9.11
CA ALA A 22 -11.22 36.54 8.96
C ALA A 22 -12.24 37.03 7.91
N ALA A 23 -12.33 36.32 6.77
CA ALA A 23 -13.31 36.64 5.74
C ALA A 23 -14.75 36.49 6.24
N LEU A 24 -15.07 35.43 6.99
CA LEU A 24 -16.41 35.26 7.59
C LEU A 24 -16.76 36.37 8.60
N ILE A 25 -15.79 36.80 9.43
CA ILE A 25 -15.98 37.89 10.36
C ILE A 25 -16.28 39.19 9.62
N ILE A 26 -15.55 39.48 8.54
CA ILE A 26 -15.76 40.69 7.72
C ILE A 26 -17.16 40.66 7.07
N VAL A 27 -17.55 39.51 6.47
CA VAL A 27 -18.88 39.35 5.85
C VAL A 27 -19.99 39.52 6.91
N ALA A 28 -19.87 38.89 8.07
CA ALA A 28 -20.84 39.02 9.15
C ALA A 28 -20.99 40.49 9.60
N TRP A 29 -19.87 41.19 9.73
CA TRP A 29 -19.88 42.62 10.09
C TRP A 29 -20.58 43.48 9.04
N LEU A 30 -20.30 43.26 7.76
CA LEU A 30 -20.98 43.94 6.65
C LEU A 30 -22.47 43.63 6.62
N CYS A 31 -22.89 42.38 6.86
CA CYS A 31 -24.31 42.02 6.95
C CYS A 31 -25.02 42.74 8.09
N ILE A 32 -24.38 42.85 9.26
CA ILE A 32 -24.94 43.58 10.39
C ILE A 32 -25.12 45.08 10.08
N ILE A 33 -24.13 45.70 9.43
CA ILE A 33 -24.23 47.12 9.03
C ILE A 33 -25.36 47.32 8.02
N ALA A 34 -25.45 46.45 7.00
CA ALA A 34 -26.48 46.50 5.98
C ALA A 34 -27.88 46.35 6.60
N PHE A 35 -28.04 45.41 7.55
CA PHE A 35 -29.27 45.19 8.27
C PHE A 35 -29.69 46.44 9.10
N ARG A 36 -28.73 47.03 9.83
CA ARG A 36 -28.99 48.23 10.64
C ARG A 36 -29.37 49.47 9.85
N ARG A 37 -28.91 49.57 8.56
CA ARG A 37 -29.21 50.72 7.68
C ARG A 37 -30.46 50.53 6.84
N SER A 38 -31.10 49.36 6.93
CA SER A 38 -32.23 49.02 6.05
C SER A 38 -33.55 49.61 6.55
N LEU A 39 -34.31 50.19 5.63
CA LEU A 39 -35.68 50.62 5.82
C LEU A 39 -36.73 49.50 5.74
N ARG A 40 -36.32 48.31 5.24
CA ARG A 40 -37.16 47.12 5.09
C ARG A 40 -36.48 45.90 5.74
N PRO A 41 -36.53 45.75 7.07
CA PRO A 41 -35.68 44.80 7.80
C PRO A 41 -35.91 43.34 7.41
N VAL A 42 -37.14 42.92 7.08
CA VAL A 42 -37.43 41.52 6.76
C VAL A 42 -36.78 41.07 5.43
N ARG A 43 -36.92 41.85 4.36
CA ARG A 43 -36.35 41.54 3.05
C ARG A 43 -34.84 41.61 3.06
N THR A 44 -34.29 42.63 3.67
CA THR A 44 -32.82 42.78 3.79
C THR A 44 -32.25 41.73 4.68
N GLY A 45 -32.89 41.36 5.79
CA GLY A 45 -32.43 40.28 6.66
C GLY A 45 -32.34 38.93 5.94
N LEU A 46 -33.33 38.59 5.08
CA LEU A 46 -33.30 37.36 4.29
C LEU A 46 -32.12 37.36 3.30
N LEU A 47 -31.89 38.49 2.62
CA LEU A 47 -30.80 38.61 1.65
C LEU A 47 -29.41 38.53 2.33
N GLU A 48 -29.26 39.16 3.48
CA GLU A 48 -28.00 39.13 4.23
C GLU A 48 -27.73 37.74 4.84
N CYS A 49 -28.77 37.05 5.30
CA CYS A 49 -28.67 35.63 5.71
C CYS A 49 -28.20 34.72 4.54
N LEU A 50 -28.80 34.90 3.35
CA LEU A 50 -28.39 34.16 2.18
C LEU A 50 -26.93 34.46 1.79
N ARG A 51 -26.53 35.73 1.83
CA ARG A 51 -25.14 36.15 1.57
C ARG A 51 -24.15 35.50 2.54
N PHE A 52 -24.49 35.51 3.84
CA PHE A 52 -23.63 34.87 4.85
C PHE A 52 -23.54 33.35 4.66
N LEU A 53 -24.67 32.72 4.34
CA LEU A 53 -24.69 31.27 4.03
C LEU A 53 -23.81 30.91 2.81
N CYS A 54 -23.90 31.72 1.74
CA CYS A 54 -23.02 31.52 0.57
C CYS A 54 -21.54 31.66 0.95
N ALA A 55 -21.18 32.67 1.73
CA ALA A 55 -19.81 32.86 2.19
C ALA A 55 -19.33 31.69 3.05
N LEU A 56 -20.18 31.15 3.92
CA LEU A 56 -19.88 29.98 4.75
C LEU A 56 -19.64 28.73 3.90
N ILE A 57 -20.46 28.50 2.87
CA ILE A 57 -20.27 27.37 1.93
C ILE A 57 -18.95 27.52 1.19
N VAL A 58 -18.64 28.71 0.67
CA VAL A 58 -17.38 28.96 -0.05
C VAL A 58 -16.17 28.72 0.84
N VAL A 59 -16.18 29.22 2.08
CA VAL A 59 -15.09 28.98 3.03
C VAL A 59 -15.01 27.51 3.40
N GLY A 60 -16.13 26.82 3.58
CA GLY A 60 -16.18 25.38 3.84
C GLY A 60 -15.55 24.55 2.72
N LEU A 61 -15.83 24.91 1.45
CA LEU A 61 -15.23 24.26 0.29
C LEU A 61 -13.72 24.55 0.17
N LEU A 62 -13.30 25.78 0.52
CA LEU A 62 -11.87 26.14 0.55
C LEU A 62 -11.06 25.35 1.59
N TRP A 63 -11.71 24.82 2.61
CA TRP A 63 -11.05 23.95 3.61
C TRP A 63 -10.87 22.52 3.14
N GLN A 64 -11.29 22.19 1.90
CA GLN A 64 -11.10 20.88 1.27
C GLN A 64 -11.50 19.73 2.21
N PRO A 65 -12.80 19.61 2.55
CA PRO A 65 -13.24 18.49 3.36
C PRO A 65 -13.07 17.19 2.58
N GLU A 66 -12.24 16.29 3.09
CA GLU A 66 -12.02 14.96 2.55
C GLU A 66 -12.76 13.95 3.42
N TRP A 67 -13.54 13.10 2.79
CA TRP A 67 -14.21 12.01 3.47
C TRP A 67 -13.31 10.79 3.48
N HIS A 68 -12.63 10.54 4.60
CA HIS A 68 -11.85 9.32 4.77
C HIS A 68 -12.76 8.24 5.37
N THR A 69 -13.06 7.23 4.55
CA THR A 69 -13.66 6.01 5.05
C THR A 69 -12.50 5.07 5.35
N GLU A 70 -12.15 4.91 6.62
CA GLU A 70 -11.28 3.82 7.03
C GLU A 70 -12.04 2.52 6.77
N VAL A 71 -11.76 1.89 5.65
CA VAL A 71 -12.15 0.50 5.44
C VAL A 71 -11.16 -0.32 6.25
N GLU A 72 -11.52 -0.69 7.48
CA GLU A 72 -10.77 -1.73 8.18
C GLU A 72 -10.80 -2.96 7.29
N PRO A 73 -9.64 -3.44 6.81
CA PRO A 73 -9.61 -4.67 6.03
C PRO A 73 -10.18 -5.76 6.94
N SER A 74 -11.29 -6.36 6.54
CA SER A 74 -11.93 -7.45 7.29
C SER A 74 -11.03 -8.69 7.39
N ARG A 75 -9.92 -8.68 6.64
CA ARG A 75 -8.86 -9.70 6.63
C ARG A 75 -7.50 -9.01 6.64
N GLN A 76 -6.53 -9.66 7.28
CA GLN A 76 -5.15 -9.21 7.26
C GLN A 76 -4.60 -9.34 5.85
N PRO A 77 -4.02 -8.28 5.26
CA PRO A 77 -3.39 -8.37 3.96
C PRO A 77 -2.24 -9.38 4.00
N GLU A 78 -2.12 -10.15 2.93
CA GLU A 78 -1.13 -11.22 2.80
C GLU A 78 0.05 -10.76 1.96
N ILE A 79 1.26 -11.13 2.38
CA ILE A 79 2.49 -11.00 1.62
C ILE A 79 3.00 -12.41 1.39
N VAL A 80 3.10 -12.81 0.13
CA VAL A 80 3.60 -14.15 -0.23
C VAL A 80 5.06 -14.04 -0.66
N ILE A 81 5.90 -14.88 -0.07
CA ILE A 81 7.30 -15.06 -0.47
C ILE A 81 7.37 -16.35 -1.28
N LEU A 82 7.67 -16.21 -2.56
CA LEU A 82 7.83 -17.33 -3.48
C LEU A 82 9.30 -17.72 -3.55
N ARG A 83 9.65 -18.88 -3.00
CA ARG A 83 11.01 -19.43 -3.00
C ARG A 83 11.18 -20.42 -4.14
N ASP A 84 12.18 -20.21 -4.95
CA ASP A 84 12.55 -21.12 -6.05
C ASP A 84 13.28 -22.35 -5.51
N GLY A 85 12.71 -23.53 -5.76
CA GLY A 85 13.28 -24.84 -5.41
C GLY A 85 13.95 -25.55 -6.60
N SER A 86 14.21 -24.83 -7.69
CA SER A 86 14.83 -25.42 -8.90
C SER A 86 16.28 -25.87 -8.66
N ALA A 87 16.77 -26.76 -9.52
CA ALA A 87 18.13 -27.28 -9.42
C ALA A 87 19.21 -26.19 -9.60
N SER A 88 18.93 -25.10 -10.31
CA SER A 88 19.85 -23.98 -10.49
C SER A 88 20.18 -23.27 -9.17
N MET A 89 19.27 -23.29 -8.21
CA MET A 89 19.46 -22.72 -6.87
C MET A 89 20.52 -23.47 -6.03
N THR A 90 20.88 -24.69 -6.40
CA THR A 90 21.96 -25.44 -5.73
C THR A 90 23.37 -24.99 -6.15
N THR A 91 23.48 -24.13 -7.17
CA THR A 91 24.75 -23.60 -7.65
C THR A 91 25.42 -22.72 -6.59
N SER A 92 26.69 -23.01 -6.27
CA SER A 92 27.48 -22.30 -5.28
C SER A 92 28.27 -21.17 -5.95
N ASP A 93 27.64 -20.07 -6.25
CA ASP A 93 28.24 -18.87 -6.87
C ASP A 93 27.77 -17.56 -6.20
N ALA A 94 26.91 -17.66 -5.21
CA ALA A 94 26.37 -16.51 -4.51
C ALA A 94 27.32 -15.99 -3.43
N LYS A 95 27.41 -14.66 -3.32
CA LYS A 95 28.12 -13.97 -2.23
C LYS A 95 27.12 -13.31 -1.33
N LEU A 96 27.29 -13.49 -0.03
CA LEU A 96 26.48 -12.81 0.99
C LEU A 96 26.70 -11.29 0.93
N PRO A 97 25.64 -10.50 0.70
CA PRO A 97 25.74 -9.05 0.80
C PRO A 97 25.93 -8.64 2.26
N GLN A 98 26.81 -7.67 2.51
CA GLN A 98 26.84 -7.02 3.84
C GLN A 98 25.49 -6.30 4.03
N PRO A 99 24.83 -6.42 5.20
CA PRO A 99 25.39 -6.77 6.53
C PRO A 99 25.08 -8.22 6.99
N PHE A 100 24.68 -9.14 6.11
CA PHE A 100 24.16 -10.43 6.53
C PHE A 100 25.18 -11.40 7.16
N ASP A 101 26.41 -11.47 6.67
CA ASP A 101 27.51 -12.19 7.33
C ASP A 101 28.86 -11.62 6.88
N PRO A 102 29.80 -11.32 7.81
CA PRO A 102 31.15 -10.94 7.45
C PRO A 102 32.02 -12.13 6.98
N ARG A 103 31.50 -13.36 6.96
CA ARG A 103 32.26 -14.49 6.45
C ARG A 103 32.39 -14.39 4.94
N GLU A 104 33.60 -14.20 4.46
CA GLU A 104 33.94 -14.33 3.04
C GLU A 104 33.76 -15.79 2.62
N GLY A 105 32.56 -16.17 2.18
CA GLY A 105 32.28 -17.50 1.68
C GLY A 105 31.41 -17.42 0.43
N ILE A 106 31.70 -18.32 -0.51
CA ILE A 106 30.78 -18.61 -1.61
C ILE A 106 29.77 -19.62 -1.08
N VAL A 107 28.48 -19.27 -1.15
CA VAL A 107 27.37 -20.14 -0.73
C VAL A 107 26.52 -20.52 -1.93
N SER A 108 25.66 -21.51 -1.78
CA SER A 108 24.66 -21.79 -2.81
C SER A 108 23.61 -20.68 -2.83
N ARG A 109 22.95 -20.50 -3.98
CA ARG A 109 21.86 -19.53 -4.13
C ARG A 109 20.71 -19.87 -3.17
N ALA A 110 20.43 -21.17 -2.95
CA ALA A 110 19.44 -21.62 -1.98
C ALA A 110 19.79 -21.24 -0.55
N GLU A 111 21.06 -21.45 -0.13
CA GLU A 111 21.53 -21.03 1.20
C GLU A 111 21.45 -19.51 1.40
N LEU A 112 21.72 -18.72 0.35
CA LEU A 112 21.54 -17.27 0.39
C LEU A 112 20.06 -16.90 0.60
N ALA A 113 19.16 -17.56 -0.13
CA ALA A 113 17.71 -17.34 0.02
C ALA A 113 17.25 -17.70 1.44
N ASP A 114 17.71 -18.82 2.01
CA ASP A 114 17.38 -19.24 3.38
C ASP A 114 17.90 -18.23 4.42
N GLN A 115 19.12 -17.73 4.26
CA GLN A 115 19.66 -16.71 5.15
C GLN A 115 18.90 -15.38 5.07
N ILE A 116 18.42 -15.00 3.89
CA ILE A 116 17.54 -13.85 3.72
C ILE A 116 16.22 -14.09 4.46
N LEU A 117 15.64 -15.29 4.35
CA LEU A 117 14.40 -15.64 5.04
C LEU A 117 14.54 -15.67 6.57
N GLU A 118 15.68 -16.16 7.08
CA GLU A 118 15.96 -16.17 8.52
C GLU A 118 16.38 -14.81 9.08
N SER A 119 16.65 -13.84 8.22
CA SER A 119 17.12 -12.52 8.64
C SER A 119 16.05 -11.75 9.41
N GLU A 120 16.49 -10.86 10.30
CA GLU A 120 15.59 -9.95 11.04
C GLU A 120 14.90 -8.91 10.14
N PHE A 121 15.20 -8.91 8.86
CA PHE A 121 14.62 -7.97 7.87
C PHE A 121 13.09 -8.04 7.81
N TRP A 122 12.51 -9.22 8.03
CA TRP A 122 11.07 -9.46 7.94
C TRP A 122 10.31 -9.09 9.21
N LYS A 123 10.99 -9.04 10.36
CA LYS A 123 10.38 -8.74 11.67
C LYS A 123 9.58 -7.43 11.72
N PRO A 124 10.03 -6.32 11.10
CA PRO A 124 9.22 -5.10 11.10
C PRO A 124 7.90 -5.25 10.35
N LEU A 125 7.87 -6.05 9.27
CA LEU A 125 6.65 -6.30 8.49
C LEU A 125 5.64 -7.16 9.24
N GLU A 126 6.12 -8.07 10.11
CA GLU A 126 5.29 -8.89 11.00
C GLU A 126 4.86 -8.13 12.27
N ALA A 127 5.79 -7.34 12.85
CA ALA A 127 5.59 -6.68 14.14
C ALA A 127 4.51 -5.59 14.12
N GLU A 128 4.22 -5.00 12.97
CA GLU A 128 3.10 -4.06 12.82
C GLU A 128 1.74 -4.74 12.90
N GLY A 129 1.69 -6.10 12.93
CA GLY A 129 0.45 -6.89 13.06
C GLY A 129 -0.54 -6.70 11.93
N GLN A 130 -0.14 -5.95 10.90
CA GLN A 130 -0.99 -5.56 9.78
C GLN A 130 -0.91 -6.52 8.61
N ASN A 131 0.18 -7.31 8.50
CA ASN A 131 0.40 -8.20 7.36
C ASN A 131 0.63 -9.64 7.85
N LYS A 132 0.16 -10.60 7.06
CA LYS A 132 0.45 -12.01 7.22
C LYS A 132 1.48 -12.41 6.17
N ILE A 133 2.64 -12.91 6.59
CA ILE A 133 3.69 -13.37 5.69
C ILE A 133 3.52 -14.88 5.48
N LEU A 134 3.49 -15.29 4.21
CA LEU A 134 3.35 -16.68 3.79
C LEU A 134 4.56 -17.04 2.94
N LEU A 135 5.14 -18.21 3.18
CA LEU A 135 6.22 -18.78 2.38
C LEU A 135 5.68 -19.91 1.52
N GLU A 136 5.87 -19.82 0.23
CA GLU A 136 5.53 -20.85 -0.73
C GLU A 136 6.75 -21.22 -1.57
N GLU A 137 6.93 -22.50 -1.81
CA GLU A 137 7.99 -23.01 -2.68
C GLU A 137 7.41 -23.41 -4.03
N PHE A 138 8.09 -23.05 -5.11
CA PHE A 138 7.74 -23.43 -6.47
C PHE A 138 8.92 -24.12 -7.18
N SER A 139 8.68 -24.73 -8.34
CA SER A 139 9.69 -25.50 -9.12
C SER A 139 10.34 -26.63 -8.34
N LEU A 140 9.64 -27.17 -7.34
CA LEU A 140 10.13 -28.33 -6.60
C LEU A 140 10.30 -29.52 -7.56
N PRO A 141 11.41 -30.27 -7.47
CA PRO A 141 11.52 -31.52 -8.20
C PRO A 141 10.36 -32.43 -7.76
N PRO A 142 9.69 -33.14 -8.68
CA PRO A 142 8.64 -34.07 -8.31
C PRO A 142 9.20 -35.05 -7.28
N ALA A 143 8.43 -35.30 -6.22
CA ALA A 143 8.74 -36.33 -5.24
C ALA A 143 8.74 -37.68 -6.01
N ALA A 144 9.90 -38.08 -6.51
CA ALA A 144 10.01 -39.20 -7.41
C ALA A 144 10.00 -40.50 -6.62
N GLU A 145 8.94 -41.25 -6.79
CA GLU A 145 8.99 -42.70 -6.49
C GLU A 145 9.91 -43.47 -7.44
N ASP A 146 10.25 -42.91 -8.60
CA ASP A 146 11.14 -43.50 -9.60
C ASP A 146 12.18 -42.47 -10.10
N PRO A 147 13.47 -42.63 -9.77
CA PRO A 147 14.55 -41.76 -10.24
C PRO A 147 14.72 -41.68 -11.76
N ALA A 148 14.19 -42.65 -12.51
CA ALA A 148 14.28 -42.69 -13.98
C ALA A 148 13.28 -41.74 -14.65
N LEU A 149 12.28 -41.21 -13.90
CA LEU A 149 11.27 -40.29 -14.38
C LEU A 149 11.53 -38.83 -13.97
N LEU A 150 12.73 -38.53 -13.46
CA LEU A 150 13.17 -37.16 -13.19
C LEU A 150 13.33 -36.38 -14.52
N THR A 151 12.21 -36.01 -15.11
CA THR A 151 12.21 -34.91 -16.07
C THR A 151 12.57 -33.67 -15.29
N VAL A 152 13.72 -33.08 -15.58
CA VAL A 152 14.11 -31.76 -15.06
C VAL A 152 13.00 -30.81 -15.50
N ARG A 153 12.09 -30.47 -14.58
CA ARG A 153 11.11 -29.41 -14.84
C ARG A 153 11.86 -28.09 -14.85
N GLY A 154 11.55 -27.30 -15.86
CA GLY A 154 12.03 -25.94 -15.93
C GLY A 154 11.43 -25.08 -14.80
N THR A 155 11.96 -23.90 -14.64
CA THR A 155 11.46 -22.90 -13.72
C THR A 155 10.39 -22.06 -14.41
N ASP A 156 9.14 -22.19 -13.98
CA ASP A 156 7.99 -21.41 -14.46
C ASP A 156 7.60 -20.37 -13.40
N ILE A 157 8.23 -19.21 -13.47
CA ILE A 157 7.95 -18.08 -12.55
C ILE A 157 6.55 -17.50 -12.80
N ASN A 158 6.09 -17.49 -14.07
CA ASN A 158 4.77 -16.96 -14.38
C ASN A 158 3.66 -17.78 -13.73
N ALA A 159 3.74 -19.12 -13.81
CA ALA A 159 2.77 -19.99 -13.17
C ALA A 159 2.79 -19.85 -11.64
N ALA A 160 3.96 -19.68 -11.03
CA ALA A 160 4.07 -19.45 -9.58
C ALA A 160 3.39 -18.15 -9.15
N LEU A 161 3.62 -17.06 -9.87
CA LEU A 161 2.96 -15.76 -9.59
C LEU A 161 1.46 -15.84 -9.79
N MET A 162 0.98 -16.47 -10.86
CA MET A 162 -0.46 -16.65 -11.10
C MET A 162 -1.11 -17.51 -10.03
N SER A 163 -0.44 -18.60 -9.60
CA SER A 163 -0.92 -19.46 -8.52
C SER A 163 -1.06 -18.69 -7.20
N ALA A 164 -0.11 -17.81 -6.88
CA ALA A 164 -0.17 -16.97 -5.69
C ALA A 164 -1.36 -15.99 -5.75
N LEU A 165 -1.62 -15.37 -6.90
CA LEU A 165 -2.77 -14.49 -7.09
C LEU A 165 -4.11 -15.22 -6.94
N ASP A 166 -4.22 -16.44 -7.47
CA ASP A 166 -5.44 -17.24 -7.39
C ASP A 166 -5.68 -17.81 -5.99
N THR A 167 -4.60 -18.16 -5.26
CA THR A 167 -4.69 -18.78 -3.93
C THR A 167 -4.93 -17.75 -2.83
N HIS A 168 -4.39 -16.53 -2.99
CA HIS A 168 -4.42 -15.48 -1.97
C HIS A 168 -5.24 -14.27 -2.42
N PRO A 169 -6.56 -14.25 -2.20
CA PRO A 169 -7.42 -13.14 -2.62
C PRO A 169 -7.13 -11.82 -1.90
N ASP A 170 -6.49 -11.87 -0.72
CA ASP A 170 -6.10 -10.71 0.07
C ASP A 170 -4.61 -10.34 -0.14
N LEU A 171 -3.99 -10.87 -1.20
CA LEU A 171 -2.58 -10.65 -1.54
C LEU A 171 -2.31 -9.17 -1.84
N ARG A 172 -1.31 -8.61 -1.16
CA ARG A 172 -0.89 -7.23 -1.29
C ARG A 172 0.47 -7.08 -1.99
N ALA A 173 1.32 -8.08 -1.83
CA ALA A 173 2.62 -8.11 -2.45
C ALA A 173 3.12 -9.55 -2.60
N GLY A 174 3.81 -9.83 -3.72
CA GLY A 174 4.56 -11.05 -3.95
C GLY A 174 6.06 -10.73 -3.94
N ILE A 175 6.84 -11.49 -3.20
CA ILE A 175 8.30 -11.38 -3.15
C ILE A 175 8.87 -12.65 -3.75
N LEU A 176 9.66 -12.51 -4.80
CA LEU A 176 10.27 -13.62 -5.49
C LEU A 176 11.73 -13.79 -5.05
N LEU A 177 12.06 -14.97 -4.52
CA LEU A 177 13.44 -15.41 -4.21
C LEU A 177 13.85 -16.48 -5.21
N SER A 178 14.46 -16.06 -6.31
CA SER A 178 14.93 -16.89 -7.43
C SER A 178 16.18 -16.27 -8.02
N ASP A 179 16.95 -17.06 -8.77
CA ASP A 179 18.05 -16.55 -9.59
C ASP A 179 17.56 -15.83 -10.87
N GLY A 180 16.26 -15.85 -11.11
CA GLY A 180 15.61 -15.20 -12.25
C GLY A 180 15.72 -15.97 -13.56
N ASP A 181 16.28 -17.16 -13.55
CA ASP A 181 16.41 -18.01 -14.73
C ASP A 181 15.11 -18.80 -14.96
N TRP A 182 14.19 -18.18 -15.72
CA TRP A 182 12.96 -18.84 -16.14
C TRP A 182 13.17 -19.46 -17.54
N ASN A 183 12.81 -20.71 -17.69
CA ASN A 183 13.02 -21.47 -18.92
C ASN A 183 11.79 -22.29 -19.31
N GLU A 184 10.69 -22.15 -18.59
CA GLU A 184 9.40 -22.78 -18.86
C GLU A 184 8.27 -21.79 -18.66
N GLY A 185 7.16 -21.94 -19.40
CA GLY A 185 5.98 -21.11 -19.31
C GLY A 185 6.08 -19.76 -20.01
N ASP A 186 5.12 -18.89 -19.70
CA ASP A 186 5.03 -17.54 -20.26
C ASP A 186 5.99 -16.55 -19.54
N PRO A 187 6.31 -15.41 -20.17
CA PRO A 187 7.13 -14.39 -19.52
C PRO A 187 6.57 -13.93 -18.16
N PRO A 188 7.37 -13.91 -17.09
CA PRO A 188 6.90 -13.55 -15.75
C PRO A 188 6.29 -12.13 -15.64
N VAL A 189 6.68 -11.25 -16.56
CA VAL A 189 6.17 -9.87 -16.60
C VAL A 189 4.65 -9.82 -16.79
N THR A 190 4.06 -10.83 -17.43
CA THR A 190 2.62 -10.91 -17.65
C THR A 190 1.87 -11.09 -16.34
N ALA A 191 2.31 -12.00 -15.49
CA ALA A 191 1.73 -12.17 -14.15
C ALA A 191 2.07 -11.00 -13.23
N ALA A 192 3.30 -10.48 -13.27
CA ALA A 192 3.73 -9.36 -12.43
C ALA A 192 2.94 -8.05 -12.67
N GLN A 193 2.31 -7.88 -13.82
CA GLN A 193 1.44 -6.73 -14.11
C GLN A 193 0.06 -6.83 -13.43
N MET A 194 -0.28 -7.98 -12.87
CA MET A 194 -1.55 -8.22 -12.20
C MET A 194 -1.49 -7.97 -10.69
N PHE A 195 -0.25 -7.84 -10.12
CA PHE A 195 0.00 -7.42 -8.75
C PHE A 195 -0.13 -5.90 -8.61
#